data_138cacb757066091c51318096b991e26
#
_entry.id   138cacb757066091c51318096b991e26
#
_cell.length_a   1.000
_cell.length_b   1.000
_cell.length_c   1.000
_cell.angle_alpha   90.00
_cell.angle_beta   90.00
_cell.angle_gamma   90.00
#
_symmetry.space_group_name_H-M   'P 1'
#
loop_
_entity.id
_entity.type
_entity.pdbx_description
1 polymer ?
#
loop_
_entity_poly.entity_id
_entity_poly.type
_entity_poly.pdbx_seq_one_letter_code
_entity_poly.pdbx_strand_id
1 'polypeptide(L)'
;MNRYDNRLHILTKEYDELISRENEKILPGNGVFERYKYPILTADHPPLEWRYDFNPETNPYLMERFGINAVFNAGAIKFNGKYLVMARVEGHDRKSFFAIAESPNGIDNFRFWEYPVQLPDLYPEETNVYDMRLTKHEDGWIYGIFCSESKDPDAPAGDLTSAIAAAGIIRSR
;
A
#
# COMPACT_ATOMS: atom_id res chain seq x y z
N MET A 1 31.07 15.40 0.70
CA MET A 1 29.71 14.93 1.04
C MET A 1 29.76 14.36 2.46
N ASN A 2 28.93 14.84 3.37
CA ASN A 2 28.91 14.31 4.73
C ASN A 2 28.23 12.92 4.77
N ARG A 3 28.24 12.27 5.93
CA ARG A 3 27.71 10.90 6.08
C ARG A 3 26.20 10.83 5.82
N TYR A 4 25.44 11.84 6.23
CA TYR A 4 23.99 11.93 6.01
C TYR A 4 23.67 12.03 4.51
N ASP A 5 24.27 12.99 3.81
CA ASP A 5 24.04 13.20 2.37
C ASP A 5 24.38 11.96 1.55
N ASN A 6 25.47 11.27 1.92
CA ASN A 6 25.84 10.03 1.25
C ASN A 6 24.77 8.92 1.41
N ARG A 7 24.25 8.76 2.63
CA ARG A 7 23.18 7.80 2.90
C ARG A 7 21.90 8.17 2.18
N LEU A 8 21.51 9.45 2.20
CA LEU A 8 20.34 9.94 1.48
C LEU A 8 20.46 9.70 -0.03
N HIS A 9 21.64 10.00 -0.61
CA HIS A 9 21.88 9.73 -2.04
C HIS A 9 21.75 8.25 -2.40
N ILE A 10 22.31 7.35 -1.58
CA ILE A 10 22.20 5.90 -1.81
C ILE A 10 20.75 5.46 -1.71
N LEU A 11 20.05 5.85 -0.64
CA LEU A 11 18.64 5.50 -0.41
C LEU A 11 17.74 5.95 -1.57
N THR A 12 17.89 7.20 -2.01
CA THR A 12 17.10 7.75 -3.13
C THR A 12 17.39 7.00 -4.42
N LYS A 13 18.67 6.73 -4.70
CA LYS A 13 19.07 5.99 -5.89
C LYS A 13 18.47 4.58 -5.92
N GLU A 14 18.58 3.83 -4.83
CA GLU A 14 18.03 2.47 -4.72
C GLU A 14 16.50 2.47 -4.87
N TYR A 15 15.83 3.46 -4.29
CA TYR A 15 14.40 3.65 -4.45
C TYR A 15 14.01 3.94 -5.90
N ASP A 16 14.69 4.87 -6.56
CA ASP A 16 14.43 5.22 -7.96
C ASP A 16 14.65 4.03 -8.91
N GLU A 17 15.71 3.26 -8.69
CA GLU A 17 15.98 2.02 -9.43
C GLU A 17 14.86 0.98 -9.20
N LEU A 18 14.36 0.84 -7.97
CA LEU A 18 13.27 -0.09 -7.65
C LEU A 18 11.98 0.27 -8.37
N ILE A 19 11.53 1.53 -8.24
CA ILE A 19 10.24 1.98 -8.77
C ILE A 19 10.22 2.22 -10.28
N SER A 20 11.40 2.24 -10.94
CA SER A 20 11.55 2.34 -12.41
C SER A 20 11.96 1.02 -13.07
N ARG A 21 12.12 -0.05 -12.30
CA ARG A 21 12.56 -1.33 -12.81
C ARG A 21 11.53 -1.92 -13.78
N GLU A 22 11.94 -2.21 -15.00
CA GLU A 22 11.14 -2.94 -15.98
C GLU A 22 10.86 -4.36 -15.52
N ASN A 23 9.67 -4.85 -15.81
CA ASN A 23 9.23 -6.17 -15.38
C ASN A 23 9.14 -7.12 -16.58
N GLU A 24 10.06 -8.05 -16.64
CA GLU A 24 10.18 -9.03 -17.71
C GLU A 24 9.14 -10.14 -17.56
N LYS A 25 8.55 -10.50 -18.69
CA LYS A 25 7.65 -11.66 -18.77
C LYS A 25 8.41 -12.96 -18.59
N ILE A 26 7.90 -13.84 -17.73
CA ILE A 26 8.45 -15.19 -17.56
C ILE A 26 7.83 -16.11 -18.62
N LEU A 27 8.66 -16.71 -19.45
CA LEU A 27 8.26 -17.67 -20.49
C LEU A 27 8.46 -19.11 -20.01
N PRO A 28 7.64 -20.07 -20.50
CA PRO A 28 6.43 -19.90 -21.31
C PRO A 28 5.23 -19.51 -20.47
N GLY A 29 4.32 -18.69 -21.02
CA GLY A 29 2.96 -18.51 -20.51
C GLY A 29 2.09 -19.74 -20.81
N ASN A 30 0.92 -19.84 -20.18
CA ASN A 30 -0.03 -20.97 -20.38
C ASN A 30 -1.20 -20.60 -21.30
N GLY A 31 -1.20 -19.41 -21.94
CA GLY A 31 -2.26 -18.91 -22.79
C GLY A 31 -3.48 -18.32 -22.07
N VAL A 32 -3.58 -18.49 -20.75
CA VAL A 32 -4.67 -17.98 -19.92
C VAL A 32 -4.23 -16.75 -19.12
N PHE A 33 -3.04 -16.80 -18.55
CA PHE A 33 -2.42 -15.68 -17.83
C PHE A 33 -0.93 -15.61 -18.12
N GLU A 34 -0.36 -14.43 -17.87
CA GLU A 34 1.06 -14.15 -17.98
C GLU A 34 1.65 -13.95 -16.59
N ARG A 35 2.89 -14.37 -16.42
CA ARG A 35 3.65 -14.14 -15.20
C ARG A 35 4.83 -13.25 -15.49
N TYR A 36 5.13 -12.38 -14.55
CA TYR A 36 6.25 -11.46 -14.57
C TYR A 36 7.23 -11.80 -13.45
N LYS A 37 8.48 -11.38 -13.65
CA LYS A 37 9.62 -11.76 -12.80
C LYS A 37 9.52 -11.19 -11.40
N TYR A 38 9.03 -9.95 -11.30
CA TYR A 38 8.98 -9.24 -10.05
C TYR A 38 7.53 -8.96 -9.60
N PRO A 39 7.25 -8.94 -8.30
CA PRO A 39 6.00 -8.40 -7.81
C PRO A 39 5.92 -6.90 -8.17
N ILE A 40 4.72 -6.42 -8.46
CA ILE A 40 4.49 -5.02 -8.86
C ILE A 40 4.71 -4.04 -7.69
N LEU A 41 4.46 -4.46 -6.47
CA LEU A 41 4.67 -3.71 -5.24
C LEU A 41 5.28 -4.62 -4.17
N THR A 42 6.17 -4.06 -3.38
CA THR A 42 6.79 -4.68 -2.20
C THR A 42 6.79 -3.69 -1.04
N ALA A 43 7.24 -4.10 0.14
CA ALA A 43 7.41 -3.23 1.31
C ALA A 43 8.35 -2.02 1.07
N ASP A 44 9.18 -2.07 0.03
CA ASP A 44 10.13 -1.00 -0.29
C ASP A 44 9.58 0.05 -1.27
N HIS A 45 8.41 -0.19 -1.90
CA HIS A 45 7.79 0.73 -2.85
C HIS A 45 7.05 1.92 -2.25
N PRO A 46 6.53 1.90 -0.98
CA PRO A 46 5.94 3.09 -0.39
C PRO A 46 6.92 4.26 -0.38
N PRO A 47 6.44 5.49 -0.59
CA PRO A 47 7.27 6.69 -0.66
C PRO A 47 8.24 6.80 0.50
N LEU A 48 9.46 7.25 0.23
CA LEU A 48 10.48 7.40 1.26
C LEU A 48 10.04 8.38 2.35
N GLU A 49 9.26 9.39 1.99
CA GLU A 49 8.70 10.39 2.90
C GLU A 49 7.74 9.81 3.93
N TRP A 50 7.12 8.65 3.64
CA TRP A 50 6.28 7.96 4.62
C TRP A 50 7.13 7.22 5.65
N ARG A 51 8.33 6.80 5.27
CA ARG A 51 9.19 5.91 6.04
C ARG A 51 10.28 6.66 6.81
N TYR A 52 10.76 7.79 6.28
CA TYR A 52 11.91 8.52 6.80
C TYR A 52 11.55 9.97 7.12
N ASP A 53 12.09 10.44 8.21
CA ASP A 53 12.23 11.87 8.49
C ASP A 53 13.55 12.35 7.84
N PHE A 54 13.44 13.22 6.85
CA PHE A 54 14.58 13.77 6.11
C PHE A 54 15.20 15.00 6.74
N ASN A 55 14.80 15.39 7.95
CA ASN A 55 15.44 16.46 8.67
C ASN A 55 16.70 15.94 9.38
N PRO A 56 17.92 16.40 9.01
CA PRO A 56 19.16 15.95 9.63
C PRO A 56 19.28 16.34 11.11
N GLU A 57 18.54 17.35 11.58
CA GLU A 57 18.55 17.74 12.99
C GLU A 57 17.77 16.75 13.86
N THR A 58 16.67 16.19 13.34
CA THR A 58 15.82 15.22 14.06
C THR A 58 16.18 13.78 13.73
N ASN A 59 16.79 13.53 12.56
CA ASN A 59 17.20 12.19 12.11
C ASN A 59 18.63 12.18 11.54
N PRO A 60 19.66 12.50 12.33
CA PRO A 60 21.05 12.68 11.83
C PRO A 60 21.67 11.43 11.22
N TYR A 61 21.11 10.26 11.52
CA TYR A 61 21.58 8.99 10.98
C TYR A 61 20.72 8.45 9.83
N LEU A 62 19.69 9.21 9.40
CA LEU A 62 18.71 8.81 8.40
C LEU A 62 18.16 7.41 8.70
N MET A 63 17.64 7.23 9.91
CA MET A 63 17.00 5.99 10.33
C MET A 63 15.54 5.96 9.84
N GLU A 64 15.08 4.79 9.43
CA GLU A 64 13.67 4.58 9.13
C GLU A 64 12.83 4.78 10.39
N ARG A 65 11.75 5.57 10.27
CA ARG A 65 10.86 5.92 11.39
C ARG A 65 9.58 5.09 11.37
N PHE A 66 9.07 4.81 10.18
CA PHE A 66 7.90 3.99 9.99
C PHE A 66 8.26 2.77 9.13
N GLY A 67 8.36 1.62 9.76
CA GLY A 67 8.65 0.37 9.06
C GLY A 67 7.41 -0.18 8.38
N ILE A 68 7.54 -0.51 7.09
CA ILE A 68 6.53 -1.23 6.33
C ILE A 68 6.84 -2.73 6.42
N ASN A 69 5.87 -3.51 6.93
CA ASN A 69 5.99 -4.96 7.01
C ASN A 69 5.66 -5.62 5.67
N ALA A 70 4.58 -5.19 5.02
CA ALA A 70 4.13 -5.77 3.76
C ALA A 70 3.27 -4.81 2.95
N VAL A 71 3.24 -5.03 1.62
CA VAL A 71 2.28 -4.45 0.67
C VAL A 71 1.64 -5.60 -0.09
N PHE A 72 0.33 -5.79 0.02
CA PHE A 72 -0.33 -6.99 -0.47
C PHE A 72 -1.86 -6.83 -0.62
N ASN A 73 -2.56 -7.91 -1.01
CA ASN A 73 -4.02 -8.03 -1.07
C ASN A 73 -4.73 -6.84 -1.74
N ALA A 74 -4.20 -6.42 -2.89
CA ALA A 74 -4.68 -5.24 -3.58
C ALA A 74 -5.93 -5.50 -4.42
N GLY A 75 -6.82 -4.49 -4.48
CA GLY A 75 -7.79 -4.36 -5.56
C GLY A 75 -7.18 -3.57 -6.72
N ALA A 76 -7.51 -3.92 -7.94
CA ALA A 76 -6.99 -3.24 -9.12
C ALA A 76 -8.11 -2.83 -10.09
N ILE A 77 -7.91 -1.71 -10.79
CA ILE A 77 -8.87 -1.19 -11.76
C ILE A 77 -8.14 -0.41 -12.85
N LYS A 78 -8.66 -0.46 -14.08
CA LYS A 78 -8.23 0.46 -15.13
C LYS A 78 -9.09 1.72 -15.10
N PHE A 79 -8.45 2.87 -14.93
CA PHE A 79 -9.12 4.15 -14.82
C PHE A 79 -8.34 5.25 -15.52
N ASN A 80 -9.02 6.05 -16.36
CA ASN A 80 -8.44 7.18 -17.11
C ASN A 80 -7.14 6.84 -17.86
N GLY A 81 -7.11 5.65 -18.49
CA GLY A 81 -5.95 5.21 -19.28
C GLY A 81 -4.78 4.63 -18.46
N LYS A 82 -4.87 4.66 -17.14
CA LYS A 82 -3.88 4.10 -16.20
C LYS A 82 -4.43 2.87 -15.49
N TYR A 83 -3.56 2.12 -14.84
CA TYR A 83 -3.92 1.02 -13.94
C TYR A 83 -3.69 1.49 -12.51
N LEU A 84 -4.75 1.45 -11.72
CA LEU A 84 -4.72 1.79 -10.30
C LEU A 84 -4.77 0.51 -9.48
N VAL A 85 -3.98 0.50 -8.42
CA VAL A 85 -3.93 -0.58 -7.44
C VAL A 85 -4.20 0.02 -6.07
N MET A 86 -5.29 -0.39 -5.42
CA MET A 86 -5.59 -0.08 -4.03
C MET A 86 -4.90 -1.12 -3.16
N ALA A 87 -3.71 -0.81 -2.71
CA ALA A 87 -2.89 -1.71 -1.92
C ALA A 87 -3.25 -1.64 -0.43
N ARG A 88 -3.23 -2.79 0.23
CA ARG A 88 -3.10 -2.87 1.68
C ARG A 88 -1.63 -2.66 2.03
N VAL A 89 -1.34 -1.65 2.80
CA VAL A 89 -0.01 -1.39 3.37
C VAL A 89 -0.06 -1.68 4.86
N GLU A 90 0.78 -2.59 5.32
CA GLU A 90 0.84 -2.99 6.73
C GLU A 90 2.13 -2.49 7.37
N GLY A 91 2.00 -1.78 8.49
CA GLY A 91 3.13 -1.35 9.31
C GLY A 91 3.70 -2.49 10.17
N HIS A 92 4.83 -2.26 10.83
CA HIS A 92 5.42 -3.22 11.79
C HIS A 92 4.55 -3.46 13.01
N ASP A 93 3.61 -2.56 13.30
CA ASP A 93 2.58 -2.70 14.33
C ASP A 93 1.42 -3.62 13.95
N ARG A 94 1.46 -4.19 12.73
CA ARG A 94 0.41 -5.05 12.15
C ARG A 94 -0.90 -4.31 11.84
N LYS A 95 -0.90 -2.98 11.90
CA LYS A 95 -2.02 -2.17 11.42
C LYS A 95 -1.87 -1.87 9.95
N SER A 96 -3.00 -1.83 9.27
CA SER A 96 -3.06 -1.62 7.83
C SER A 96 -3.77 -0.33 7.50
N PHE A 97 -3.38 0.25 6.38
CA PHE A 97 -4.07 1.35 5.74
C PHE A 97 -4.10 1.12 4.22
N PHE A 98 -4.94 1.85 3.53
CA PHE A 98 -5.02 1.77 2.07
C PHE A 98 -4.18 2.85 1.42
N ALA A 99 -3.55 2.47 0.32
CA ALA A 99 -2.78 3.40 -0.50
C ALA A 99 -2.96 3.07 -1.98
N ILE A 100 -3.04 4.11 -2.81
CA ILE A 100 -3.19 3.95 -4.25
C ILE A 100 -1.81 4.03 -4.89
N ALA A 101 -1.50 3.03 -5.71
CA ALA A 101 -0.40 3.09 -6.65
C ALA A 101 -0.94 3.06 -8.08
N GLU A 102 -0.32 3.80 -8.98
CA GLU A 102 -0.68 3.84 -10.40
C GLU A 102 0.46 3.40 -11.30
N SER A 103 0.10 2.81 -12.44
CA SER A 103 1.02 2.40 -13.51
C SER A 103 0.44 2.74 -14.87
N PRO A 104 1.27 3.13 -15.85
CA PRO A 104 0.81 3.37 -17.22
C PRO A 104 0.41 2.11 -17.98
N ASN A 105 0.96 0.95 -17.61
CA ASN A 105 0.82 -0.31 -18.36
C ASN A 105 0.28 -1.48 -17.53
N GLY A 106 0.23 -1.36 -16.20
CA GLY A 106 -0.22 -2.42 -15.28
C GLY A 106 0.80 -3.55 -15.06
N ILE A 107 2.03 -3.39 -15.53
CA ILE A 107 3.10 -4.40 -15.50
C ILE A 107 4.25 -3.94 -14.61
N ASP A 108 4.66 -2.69 -14.78
CA ASP A 108 5.76 -2.05 -14.05
C ASP A 108 5.52 -0.55 -13.87
N ASN A 109 6.54 0.18 -13.40
CA ASN A 109 6.47 1.62 -13.16
C ASN A 109 5.31 2.03 -12.24
N PHE A 110 5.01 1.20 -11.25
CA PHE A 110 4.03 1.54 -10.24
C PHE A 110 4.58 2.62 -9.31
N ARG A 111 3.79 3.68 -9.09
CA ARG A 111 4.09 4.79 -8.19
C ARG A 111 2.94 4.96 -7.22
N PHE A 112 3.22 4.95 -5.93
CA PHE A 112 2.23 5.36 -4.94
C PHE A 112 1.89 6.84 -5.10
N TRP A 113 0.65 7.19 -4.84
CA TRP A 113 0.25 8.59 -4.67
C TRP A 113 0.92 9.16 -3.42
N GLU A 114 0.96 10.49 -3.34
CA GLU A 114 1.68 11.21 -2.27
C GLU A 114 1.17 10.87 -0.87
N TYR A 115 -0.15 10.63 -0.73
CA TYR A 115 -0.78 10.37 0.55
C TYR A 115 -1.55 9.04 0.54
N PRO A 116 -1.59 8.35 1.71
CA PRO A 116 -2.51 7.24 1.92
C PRO A 116 -3.96 7.67 1.77
N VAL A 117 -4.84 6.71 1.52
CA VAL A 117 -6.28 6.94 1.46
C VAL A 117 -6.79 7.28 2.86
N GLN A 118 -7.42 8.45 2.97
CA GLN A 118 -8.07 8.86 4.22
C GLN A 118 -9.48 8.28 4.24
N LEU A 119 -9.72 7.33 5.11
CA LEU A 119 -11.08 6.87 5.41
C LEU A 119 -11.67 7.76 6.52
N PRO A 120 -12.97 8.08 6.45
CA PRO A 120 -13.62 8.74 7.57
C PRO A 120 -13.64 7.78 8.78
N ASP A 121 -13.44 8.32 9.97
CA ASP A 121 -13.59 7.57 11.23
C ASP A 121 -15.07 7.21 11.42
N LEU A 122 -15.46 6.04 10.95
CA LEU A 122 -16.85 5.59 11.01
C LEU A 122 -17.20 4.95 12.36
N TYR A 123 -16.22 4.30 12.99
CA TYR A 123 -16.40 3.58 14.25
C TYR A 123 -15.20 3.83 15.16
N PRO A 124 -15.42 4.36 16.39
CA PRO A 124 -14.33 4.62 17.35
C PRO A 124 -13.52 3.38 17.75
N GLU A 125 -14.13 2.20 17.61
CA GLU A 125 -13.52 0.92 17.98
C GLU A 125 -12.84 0.21 16.81
N GLU A 126 -12.80 0.82 15.60
CA GLU A 126 -12.11 0.23 14.45
C GLU A 126 -10.63 0.09 14.75
N THR A 127 -10.15 -1.15 14.67
CA THR A 127 -8.76 -1.48 15.00
C THR A 127 -7.90 -1.73 13.77
N ASN A 128 -8.52 -2.11 12.64
CA ASN A 128 -7.81 -2.39 11.39
C ASN A 128 -8.75 -2.36 10.18
N VAL A 129 -8.18 -2.02 9.01
CA VAL A 129 -8.88 -2.06 7.71
C VAL A 129 -7.99 -2.76 6.69
N TYR A 130 -8.59 -3.63 5.85
CA TYR A 130 -7.78 -4.39 4.90
C TYR A 130 -8.58 -4.96 3.72
N ASP A 131 -7.84 -5.42 2.71
CA ASP A 131 -8.28 -6.25 1.60
C ASP A 131 -9.33 -5.61 0.69
N MET A 132 -9.17 -4.31 0.38
CA MET A 132 -10.11 -3.61 -0.49
C MET A 132 -10.10 -4.18 -1.91
N ARG A 133 -11.30 -4.40 -2.46
CA ARG A 133 -11.55 -4.74 -3.86
C ARG A 133 -12.30 -3.61 -4.54
N LEU A 134 -11.95 -3.33 -5.79
CA LEU A 134 -12.49 -2.22 -6.56
C LEU A 134 -13.36 -2.72 -7.70
N THR A 135 -14.48 -2.04 -7.92
CA THR A 135 -15.37 -2.29 -9.06
C THR A 135 -15.88 -0.96 -9.61
N LYS A 136 -15.72 -0.76 -10.93
CA LYS A 136 -16.37 0.34 -11.62
C LYS A 136 -17.79 -0.08 -12.00
N HIS A 137 -18.78 0.68 -11.56
CA HIS A 137 -20.19 0.42 -11.81
C HIS A 137 -20.74 1.26 -12.97
N GLU A 138 -21.87 0.87 -13.53
CA GLU A 138 -22.54 1.52 -14.66
C GLU A 138 -23.00 2.95 -14.35
N ASP A 139 -23.24 3.27 -13.07
CA ASP A 139 -23.58 4.61 -12.61
C ASP A 139 -22.40 5.62 -12.63
N GLY A 140 -21.22 5.16 -13.07
CA GLY A 140 -20.00 5.95 -13.19
C GLY A 140 -19.19 6.06 -11.91
N TRP A 141 -19.59 5.38 -10.82
CA TRP A 141 -18.84 5.33 -9.58
C TRP A 141 -17.89 4.13 -9.54
N ILE A 142 -16.82 4.27 -8.79
CA ILE A 142 -15.93 3.20 -8.36
C ILE A 142 -16.32 2.84 -6.93
N TYR A 143 -16.67 1.60 -6.71
CA TYR A 143 -16.99 1.06 -5.39
C TYR A 143 -15.78 0.27 -4.85
N GLY A 144 -15.46 0.51 -3.60
CA GLY A 144 -14.49 -0.25 -2.83
C GLY A 144 -15.19 -1.05 -1.73
N ILE A 145 -14.96 -2.36 -1.69
CA ILE A 145 -15.42 -3.24 -0.59
C ILE A 145 -14.19 -3.73 0.14
N PHE A 146 -14.21 -3.61 1.47
CA PHE A 146 -13.06 -3.95 2.31
C PHE A 146 -13.52 -4.61 3.61
N CYS A 147 -12.58 -5.18 4.35
CA CYS A 147 -12.81 -5.66 5.70
C CYS A 147 -12.42 -4.57 6.70
N SER A 148 -13.32 -4.30 7.65
CA SER A 148 -13.08 -3.48 8.84
C SER A 148 -13.10 -4.39 10.06
N GLU A 149 -12.11 -4.27 10.92
CA GLU A 149 -12.05 -4.98 12.22
C GLU A 149 -12.26 -4.01 13.36
N SER A 150 -13.03 -4.45 14.33
CA SER A 150 -13.15 -3.81 15.63
C SER A 150 -12.86 -4.82 16.74
N LYS A 151 -12.54 -4.30 17.93
CA LYS A 151 -12.40 -5.16 19.10
C LYS A 151 -13.74 -5.79 19.44
N ASP A 152 -13.74 -7.09 19.76
CA ASP A 152 -14.93 -7.76 20.27
C ASP A 152 -15.27 -7.24 21.67
N PRO A 153 -16.42 -6.57 21.88
CA PRO A 153 -16.83 -6.04 23.19
C PRO A 153 -17.11 -7.14 24.21
N ASP A 154 -17.42 -8.35 23.73
CA ASP A 154 -17.73 -9.50 24.58
C ASP A 154 -16.48 -10.37 24.87
N ALA A 155 -15.31 -9.95 24.37
CA ALA A 155 -14.06 -10.66 24.60
C ALA A 155 -13.71 -10.68 26.09
N PRO A 156 -13.17 -11.81 26.61
CA PRO A 156 -12.68 -11.88 27.97
C PRO A 156 -11.67 -10.78 28.31
N ALA A 157 -11.66 -10.31 29.52
CA ALA A 157 -10.70 -9.30 29.98
C ALA A 157 -9.27 -9.81 29.77
N GLY A 158 -8.48 -8.99 29.04
CA GLY A 158 -7.10 -9.32 28.68
C GLY A 158 -6.93 -10.08 27.37
N ASP A 159 -8.00 -10.49 26.68
CA ASP A 159 -7.91 -11.00 25.32
C ASP A 159 -7.67 -9.83 24.35
N LEU A 160 -6.51 -9.84 23.68
CA LEU A 160 -6.12 -8.87 22.68
C LEU A 160 -6.32 -9.37 21.25
N THR A 161 -6.81 -10.60 21.07
CA THR A 161 -6.87 -11.28 19.78
C THR A 161 -8.28 -11.38 19.21
N SER A 162 -9.31 -11.33 20.05
CA SER A 162 -10.69 -11.39 19.61
C SER A 162 -11.10 -10.09 18.90
N ALA A 163 -11.54 -10.25 17.66
CA ALA A 163 -12.00 -9.15 16.81
C ALA A 163 -13.29 -9.54 16.08
N ILE A 164 -14.12 -8.53 15.84
CA ILE A 164 -15.29 -8.64 14.97
C ILE A 164 -14.93 -8.03 13.60
N ALA A 165 -15.15 -8.80 12.55
CA ALA A 165 -14.96 -8.33 11.19
C ALA A 165 -16.29 -7.94 10.54
N ALA A 166 -16.31 -6.81 9.85
CA ALA A 166 -17.44 -6.31 9.11
C ALA A 166 -17.03 -5.95 7.67
N ALA A 167 -17.98 -5.97 6.74
CA ALA A 167 -17.78 -5.47 5.39
C ALA A 167 -17.98 -3.96 5.37
N GLY A 168 -16.94 -3.23 5.01
CA GLY A 168 -16.98 -1.81 4.70
C GLY A 168 -17.22 -1.56 3.21
N ILE A 169 -17.93 -0.50 2.87
CA ILE A 169 -18.13 -0.06 1.49
C ILE A 169 -17.88 1.43 1.38
N ILE A 170 -17.11 1.82 0.37
CA ILE A 170 -16.90 3.22 -0.03
C ILE A 170 -17.15 3.39 -1.51
N ARG A 171 -17.30 4.64 -1.95
CA ARG A 171 -17.36 4.97 -3.38
C ARG A 171 -16.64 6.29 -3.68
N SER A 172 -16.10 6.37 -4.89
CA SER A 172 -15.44 7.55 -5.43
C SER A 172 -15.81 7.76 -6.90
N ARG A 173 -15.54 8.93 -7.46
CA ARG A 173 -15.66 9.26 -8.88
C ARG A 173 -14.32 9.62 -9.47
#